data_e0dbae470db1ad98c7cfa0cac1419bbf
#
_entry.id   e0dbae470db1ad98c7cfa0cac1419bbf
#
_cell.length_a   1.000
_cell.length_b   1.000
_cell.length_c   1.000
_cell.angle_alpha   90.00
_cell.angle_beta   90.00
_cell.angle_gamma   90.00
#
_symmetry.space_group_name_H-M   'P 1'
#
loop_
_entity.id
_entity.type
_entity.pdbx_description
1 polymer ?
#
loop_
_entity_poly.entity_id
_entity_poly.type
_entity_poly.pdbx_seq_one_letter_code
_entity_poly.pdbx_strand_id
1 'polypeptide(L)'
;RLLLGSTSTQCATHATVPTVVVPGDVEPIATQRILVGFDGSPNSQAAARWAVRFASPGSTVVVAWVWDATPLAVGSDAFFFPDASDLAAERFNHLVEPLEFEATAAHVTLEREFIRGTPRAALSGQADDVDLVVVGARGHGAVGSALLGSVSTWILHHVHRPIVVVPFSDPSPIAAAGAPPPDIFRG
;
A
#
# COMPACT_ATOMS: atom_id res chain seq x y z
N ARG A 1 3.06 -11.17 18.64
CA ARG A 1 1.82 -10.39 18.45
C ARG A 1 2.15 -8.96 18.81
N LEU A 2 2.40 -8.11 17.82
CA LEU A 2 2.53 -6.68 18.07
C LEU A 2 1.21 -6.17 18.67
N LEU A 3 1.27 -5.68 19.88
CA LEU A 3 0.18 -4.87 20.44
C LEU A 3 0.41 -3.44 19.94
N LEU A 4 -0.11 -3.13 18.76
CA LEU A 4 -0.19 -1.74 18.35
C LEU A 4 -1.09 -1.04 19.37
N GLY A 5 -0.57 -0.02 20.04
CA GLY A 5 -1.33 0.74 21.03
C GLY A 5 -2.56 1.41 20.41
N SER A 6 -3.57 1.64 21.21
CA SER A 6 -4.80 2.34 20.79
C SER A 6 -4.50 3.69 20.14
N THR A 7 -3.51 4.40 20.62
CA THR A 7 -3.07 5.71 20.09
C THR A 7 -2.58 5.58 18.63
N SER A 8 -1.69 4.64 18.34
CA SER A 8 -1.16 4.44 16.97
C SER A 8 -2.28 4.06 16.00
N THR A 9 -3.19 3.19 16.44
CA THR A 9 -4.37 2.81 15.64
C THR A 9 -5.28 4.02 15.38
N GLN A 10 -5.55 4.83 16.39
CA GLN A 10 -6.37 6.05 16.25
C GLN A 10 -5.70 7.06 15.32
N CYS A 11 -4.40 7.31 15.47
CA CYS A 11 -3.66 8.19 14.57
C CYS A 11 -3.76 7.73 13.13
N ALA A 12 -3.50 6.46 12.85
CA ALA A 12 -3.59 5.91 11.49
C ALA A 12 -5.03 5.95 10.93
N THR A 13 -6.06 5.83 11.80
CA THR A 13 -7.47 5.85 11.40
C THR A 13 -7.97 7.23 11.03
N HIS A 14 -7.54 8.26 11.79
CA HIS A 14 -8.10 9.61 11.68
C HIS A 14 -7.17 10.61 11.00
N ALA A 15 -5.96 10.20 10.64
CA ALA A 15 -5.03 11.06 9.94
C ALA A 15 -5.56 11.48 8.56
N THR A 16 -5.39 12.75 8.25
CA THR A 16 -5.67 13.33 6.93
C THR A 16 -4.41 13.44 6.07
N VAL A 17 -3.27 13.02 6.61
CA VAL A 17 -1.96 12.99 5.96
C VAL A 17 -1.35 11.60 6.06
N PRO A 18 -0.40 11.22 5.20
CA PRO A 18 0.31 9.96 5.32
C PRO A 18 0.92 9.82 6.71
N THR A 19 0.61 8.71 7.38
CA THR A 19 1.01 8.45 8.76
C THR A 19 1.90 7.22 8.82
N VAL A 20 3.10 7.39 9.37
CA VAL A 20 4.06 6.30 9.56
C VAL A 20 3.89 5.72 10.95
N VAL A 21 3.74 4.41 11.03
CA VAL A 21 3.74 3.63 12.27
C VAL A 21 4.99 2.77 12.27
N VAL A 22 5.89 3.03 13.23
CA VAL A 22 7.15 2.30 13.40
C VAL A 22 7.01 1.38 14.60
N PRO A 23 7.15 0.05 14.44
CA PRO A 23 7.25 -0.88 15.57
C PRO A 23 8.46 -0.53 16.45
N GLY A 24 8.32 -0.70 17.78
CA GLY A 24 9.32 -0.23 18.74
C GLY A 24 10.65 -1.00 18.75
N ASP A 25 10.72 -2.12 18.05
CA ASP A 25 11.87 -3.01 17.95
C ASP A 25 12.55 -3.00 16.57
N VAL A 26 12.21 -2.01 15.74
CA VAL A 26 12.78 -1.88 14.40
C VAL A 26 14.04 -1.01 14.45
N GLU A 27 15.17 -1.58 14.02
CA GLU A 27 16.40 -0.83 13.84
C GLU A 27 16.28 0.13 12.64
N PRO A 28 16.87 1.32 12.72
CA PRO A 28 16.91 2.24 11.60
C PRO A 28 17.70 1.63 10.44
N ILE A 29 17.05 1.41 9.32
CA ILE A 29 17.67 0.92 8.09
C ILE A 29 17.36 1.88 6.94
N ALA A 30 18.28 1.94 5.98
CA ALA A 30 17.99 2.68 4.76
C ALA A 30 16.84 2.00 4.01
N THR A 31 15.79 2.76 3.72
CA THR A 31 14.64 2.24 2.98
C THR A 31 15.02 2.05 1.52
N GLN A 32 15.30 0.80 1.14
CA GLN A 32 15.69 0.43 -0.22
C GLN A 32 14.59 -0.32 -0.97
N ARG A 33 13.73 -1.06 -0.26
CA ARG A 33 12.65 -1.81 -0.86
C ARG A 33 11.32 -1.51 -0.16
N ILE A 34 10.36 -1.01 -0.93
CA ILE A 34 9.05 -0.56 -0.44
C ILE A 34 7.97 -1.42 -1.07
N LEU A 35 7.14 -2.07 -0.24
CA LEU A 35 5.97 -2.80 -0.69
C LEU A 35 4.73 -1.92 -0.63
N VAL A 36 4.00 -1.84 -1.72
CA VAL A 36 2.72 -1.11 -1.80
C VAL A 36 1.58 -2.09 -2.01
N GLY A 37 0.65 -2.15 -1.07
CA GLY A 37 -0.63 -2.86 -1.26
C GLY A 37 -1.54 -2.07 -2.19
N PHE A 38 -1.87 -2.64 -3.35
CA PHE A 38 -2.61 -1.98 -4.41
C PHE A 38 -3.87 -2.77 -4.79
N ASP A 39 -5.02 -2.09 -4.83
CA ASP A 39 -6.30 -2.66 -5.26
C ASP A 39 -6.99 -1.81 -6.36
N GLY A 40 -6.31 -0.76 -6.82
CA GLY A 40 -6.85 0.17 -7.81
C GLY A 40 -7.80 1.22 -7.25
N SER A 41 -8.06 1.23 -5.95
CA SER A 41 -8.83 2.30 -5.29
C SER A 41 -8.07 3.63 -5.30
N PRO A 42 -8.75 4.78 -5.16
CA PRO A 42 -8.08 6.09 -5.06
C PRO A 42 -7.03 6.15 -3.94
N ASN A 43 -7.31 5.51 -2.80
CA ASN A 43 -6.35 5.44 -1.68
C ASN A 43 -5.10 4.64 -2.04
N SER A 44 -5.24 3.49 -2.69
CA SER A 44 -4.08 2.67 -3.08
C SER A 44 -3.27 3.32 -4.18
N GLN A 45 -3.90 4.05 -5.09
CA GLN A 45 -3.20 4.87 -6.09
C GLN A 45 -2.42 6.03 -5.42
N ALA A 46 -3.02 6.70 -4.43
CA ALA A 46 -2.34 7.71 -3.64
C ALA A 46 -1.15 7.12 -2.85
N ALA A 47 -1.32 5.92 -2.30
CA ALA A 47 -0.27 5.18 -1.60
C ALA A 47 0.91 4.85 -2.53
N ALA A 48 0.64 4.38 -3.75
CA ALA A 48 1.68 4.07 -4.72
C ALA A 48 2.46 5.33 -5.18
N ARG A 49 1.76 6.44 -5.45
CA ARG A 49 2.41 7.72 -5.75
C ARG A 49 3.25 8.24 -4.59
N TRP A 50 2.72 8.12 -3.38
CA TRP A 50 3.45 8.52 -2.18
C TRP A 50 4.75 7.71 -2.04
N ALA A 51 4.68 6.39 -2.23
CA ALA A 51 5.84 5.51 -2.14
C ALA A 51 6.93 5.88 -3.16
N VAL A 52 6.57 6.13 -4.42
CA VAL A 52 7.51 6.55 -5.46
C VAL A 52 8.19 7.88 -5.11
N ARG A 53 7.43 8.84 -4.57
CA ARG A 53 7.97 10.16 -4.19
C ARG A 53 8.80 10.13 -2.91
N PHE A 54 8.51 9.20 -2.01
CA PHE A 54 9.26 9.00 -0.77
C PHE A 54 10.55 8.22 -0.99
N ALA A 55 10.57 7.31 -1.96
CA ALA A 55 11.71 6.45 -2.25
C ALA A 55 12.95 7.25 -2.62
N SER A 56 14.09 6.86 -2.08
CA SER A 56 15.39 7.43 -2.46
C SER A 56 15.81 6.93 -3.85
N PRO A 57 16.59 7.69 -4.61
CA PRO A 57 17.18 7.21 -5.86
C PRO A 57 17.91 5.88 -5.67
N GLY A 58 17.68 4.92 -6.55
CA GLY A 58 18.23 3.56 -6.47
C GLY A 58 17.39 2.57 -5.66
N SER A 59 16.32 3.03 -5.00
CA SER A 59 15.37 2.14 -4.30
C SER A 59 14.43 1.42 -5.26
N THR A 60 13.78 0.37 -4.75
CA THR A 60 12.74 -0.39 -5.45
C THR A 60 11.39 -0.19 -4.79
N VAL A 61 10.38 0.14 -5.57
CA VAL A 61 8.98 0.17 -5.15
C VAL A 61 8.24 -0.99 -5.81
N VAL A 62 7.76 -1.93 -5.00
CA VAL A 62 6.98 -3.09 -5.43
C VAL A 62 5.50 -2.76 -5.29
N VAL A 63 4.78 -2.67 -6.40
CA VAL A 63 3.32 -2.48 -6.40
C VAL A 63 2.66 -3.82 -6.52
N ALA A 64 2.06 -4.31 -5.43
CA ALA A 64 1.45 -5.63 -5.34
C ALA A 64 -0.07 -5.55 -5.43
N TRP A 65 -0.64 -6.11 -6.50
CA TRP A 65 -2.08 -6.37 -6.62
C TRP A 65 -2.37 -7.82 -6.25
N VAL A 66 -3.16 -7.99 -5.21
CA VAL A 66 -3.57 -9.32 -4.78
C VAL A 66 -4.98 -9.61 -5.30
N TRP A 67 -5.07 -10.63 -6.15
CA TRP A 67 -6.30 -11.12 -6.72
C TRP A 67 -6.86 -12.27 -5.87
N ASP A 68 -7.98 -12.01 -5.21
CA ASP A 68 -8.72 -13.03 -4.48
C ASP A 68 -9.70 -13.71 -5.44
N ALA A 69 -9.33 -14.92 -5.86
CA ALA A 69 -10.16 -15.76 -6.74
C ALA A 69 -11.29 -16.47 -5.99
N THR A 70 -11.68 -16.00 -4.80
CA THR A 70 -12.80 -16.60 -4.06
C THR A 70 -14.06 -16.49 -4.94
N PRO A 71 -14.68 -17.61 -5.33
CA PRO A 71 -15.87 -17.55 -6.15
C PRO A 71 -16.96 -16.77 -5.40
N LEU A 72 -17.53 -15.75 -6.01
CA LEU A 72 -18.78 -15.19 -5.51
C LEU A 72 -19.83 -16.28 -5.68
N ALA A 73 -20.08 -17.04 -4.61
CA ALA A 73 -21.15 -18.02 -4.58
C ALA A 73 -22.48 -17.27 -4.58
N VAL A 74 -22.99 -16.97 -5.76
CA VAL A 74 -24.35 -16.50 -5.96
C VAL A 74 -25.18 -17.71 -6.39
N GLY A 75 -25.73 -18.42 -5.39
CA GLY A 75 -26.56 -19.62 -5.63
C GLY A 75 -25.73 -20.91 -5.81
N SER A 76 -26.41 -21.98 -6.25
CA SER A 76 -25.83 -23.32 -6.41
C SER A 76 -24.85 -23.47 -7.60
N ASP A 77 -24.72 -22.45 -8.44
CA ASP A 77 -23.86 -22.47 -9.63
C ASP A 77 -22.70 -21.49 -9.42
N ALA A 78 -21.53 -22.03 -9.10
CA ALA A 78 -20.28 -21.28 -9.07
C ALA A 78 -19.87 -21.01 -10.54
N PHE A 79 -20.16 -19.81 -11.05
CA PHE A 79 -19.61 -19.38 -12.33
C PHE A 79 -18.15 -19.03 -12.15
N PHE A 80 -17.29 -19.88 -12.67
CA PHE A 80 -15.88 -19.58 -12.87
C PHE A 80 -15.79 -18.68 -14.11
N PHE A 81 -15.35 -17.43 -13.91
CA PHE A 81 -14.97 -16.55 -15.01
C PHE A 81 -13.44 -16.66 -15.20
N PRO A 82 -12.95 -17.52 -16.11
CA PRO A 82 -11.50 -17.68 -16.31
C PRO A 82 -10.83 -16.37 -16.74
N ASP A 83 -11.55 -15.52 -17.45
CA ASP A 83 -11.04 -14.25 -17.99
C ASP A 83 -10.97 -13.11 -16.96
N ALA A 84 -11.56 -13.28 -15.75
CA ALA A 84 -11.59 -12.20 -14.77
C ALA A 84 -10.21 -11.86 -14.20
N SER A 85 -9.29 -12.82 -14.12
CA SER A 85 -7.92 -12.60 -13.69
C SER A 85 -7.12 -11.81 -14.73
N ASP A 86 -7.34 -12.07 -16.02
CA ASP A 86 -6.63 -11.41 -17.10
C ASP A 86 -7.08 -9.96 -17.24
N LEU A 87 -8.39 -9.72 -17.15
CA LEU A 87 -8.96 -8.37 -17.08
C LEU A 87 -8.46 -7.57 -15.85
N ALA A 88 -8.32 -8.24 -14.70
CA ALA A 88 -7.77 -7.61 -13.51
C ALA A 88 -6.29 -7.27 -13.70
N ALA A 89 -5.50 -8.14 -14.31
CA ALA A 89 -4.09 -7.91 -14.62
C ALA A 89 -3.90 -6.78 -15.64
N GLU A 90 -4.72 -6.73 -16.69
CA GLU A 90 -4.73 -5.61 -17.66
C GLU A 90 -5.07 -4.28 -16.97
N ARG A 91 -6.11 -4.27 -16.14
CA ARG A 91 -6.49 -3.09 -15.37
C ARG A 91 -5.37 -2.64 -14.43
N PHE A 92 -4.71 -3.58 -13.76
CA PHE A 92 -3.57 -3.30 -12.90
C PHE A 92 -2.45 -2.60 -13.70
N ASN A 93 -2.06 -3.18 -14.82
CA ASN A 93 -1.04 -2.60 -15.68
C ASN A 93 -1.38 -1.19 -16.13
N HIS A 94 -2.60 -0.96 -16.58
CA HIS A 94 -3.06 0.36 -17.00
C HIS A 94 -3.05 1.40 -15.85
N LEU A 95 -3.42 0.99 -14.64
CA LEU A 95 -3.43 1.90 -13.48
C LEU A 95 -2.03 2.21 -12.94
N VAL A 96 -1.06 1.32 -13.14
CA VAL A 96 0.33 1.50 -12.68
C VAL A 96 1.20 2.19 -13.73
N GLU A 97 0.86 2.11 -15.02
CA GLU A 97 1.61 2.72 -16.11
C GLU A 97 2.01 4.20 -15.86
N PRO A 98 1.12 5.10 -15.39
CA PRO A 98 1.51 6.48 -15.11
C PRO A 98 2.59 6.64 -14.05
N LEU A 99 2.71 5.67 -13.12
CA LEU A 99 3.72 5.70 -12.06
C LEU A 99 5.13 5.38 -12.59
N GLU A 100 5.26 4.69 -13.73
CA GLU A 100 6.57 4.39 -14.33
C GLU A 100 7.32 5.64 -14.73
N PHE A 101 6.60 6.63 -15.25
CA PHE A 101 7.20 7.91 -15.60
C PHE A 101 7.68 8.64 -14.34
N GLU A 102 6.86 8.68 -13.27
CA GLU A 102 7.23 9.30 -11.99
C GLU A 102 8.44 8.56 -11.37
N ALA A 103 8.45 7.22 -11.38
CA ALA A 103 9.52 6.40 -10.86
C ALA A 103 10.83 6.59 -11.63
N THR A 104 10.77 6.60 -12.96
CA THR A 104 11.94 6.86 -13.82
C THR A 104 12.55 8.23 -13.53
N ALA A 105 11.72 9.26 -13.43
CA ALA A 105 12.16 10.62 -13.12
C ALA A 105 12.80 10.73 -11.72
N ALA A 106 12.35 9.89 -10.77
CA ALA A 106 12.89 9.81 -9.42
C ALA A 106 14.10 8.87 -9.29
N HIS A 107 14.53 8.21 -10.36
CA HIS A 107 15.56 7.15 -10.34
C HIS A 107 15.21 5.98 -9.42
N VAL A 108 13.92 5.60 -9.38
CA VAL A 108 13.37 4.51 -8.59
C VAL A 108 12.98 3.37 -9.51
N THR A 109 13.30 2.13 -9.13
CA THR A 109 12.85 0.94 -9.83
C THR A 109 11.41 0.63 -9.43
N LEU A 110 10.50 0.51 -10.40
CA LEU A 110 9.12 0.09 -10.16
C LEU A 110 8.95 -1.36 -10.57
N GLU A 111 8.61 -2.22 -9.60
CA GLU A 111 8.26 -3.62 -9.83
C GLU A 111 6.74 -3.80 -9.70
N ARG A 112 6.16 -4.63 -10.57
CA ARG A 112 4.73 -4.96 -10.54
C ARG A 112 4.57 -6.41 -10.15
N GLU A 113 3.76 -6.67 -9.13
CA GLU A 113 3.45 -8.03 -8.71
C GLU A 113 1.93 -8.27 -8.74
N PHE A 114 1.52 -9.26 -9.51
CA PHE A 114 0.15 -9.76 -9.52
C PHE A 114 0.09 -11.10 -8.80
N ILE A 115 -0.51 -11.12 -7.61
CA ILE A 115 -0.47 -12.24 -6.68
C ILE A 115 -1.86 -12.85 -6.56
N ARG A 116 -1.96 -14.17 -6.66
CA ARG A 116 -3.21 -14.89 -6.36
C ARG A 116 -3.25 -15.23 -4.87
N GLY A 117 -4.35 -14.89 -4.22
CA GLY A 117 -4.55 -15.20 -2.80
C GLY A 117 -5.34 -14.12 -2.06
N THR A 118 -5.35 -14.22 -0.74
CA THR A 118 -6.00 -13.20 0.09
C THR A 118 -5.04 -12.03 0.35
N PRO A 119 -5.48 -10.78 0.24
CA PRO A 119 -4.60 -9.62 0.41
C PRO A 119 -3.85 -9.60 1.74
N ARG A 120 -4.49 -10.02 2.83
CA ARG A 120 -3.87 -10.08 4.15
C ARG A 120 -2.69 -11.03 4.19
N ALA A 121 -2.86 -12.26 3.71
CA ALA A 121 -1.81 -13.27 3.75
C ALA A 121 -0.67 -12.92 2.78
N ALA A 122 -0.99 -12.52 1.55
CA ALA A 122 -0.01 -12.20 0.54
C ALA A 122 0.89 -11.02 0.95
N LEU A 123 0.30 -9.89 1.38
CA LEU A 123 1.07 -8.72 1.79
C LEU A 123 1.86 -8.96 3.08
N SER A 124 1.31 -9.74 4.05
CA SER A 124 2.07 -10.08 5.27
C SER A 124 3.25 -11.00 4.96
N GLY A 125 3.09 -11.94 4.02
CA GLY A 125 4.18 -12.85 3.62
C GLY A 125 5.33 -12.12 2.91
N GLN A 126 5.05 -11.05 2.17
CA GLN A 126 6.08 -10.24 1.51
C GLN A 126 6.71 -9.18 2.42
N ALA A 127 6.07 -8.88 3.55
CA ALA A 127 6.53 -7.81 4.43
C ALA A 127 7.91 -8.08 5.05
N ASP A 128 8.30 -9.35 5.20
CA ASP A 128 9.61 -9.71 5.77
C ASP A 128 10.78 -9.39 4.82
N ASP A 129 10.52 -9.30 3.51
CA ASP A 129 11.52 -9.05 2.47
C ASP A 129 11.63 -7.57 2.06
N VAL A 130 10.98 -6.67 2.80
CA VAL A 130 10.97 -5.23 2.50
C VAL A 130 11.27 -4.40 3.75
N ASP A 131 11.63 -3.14 3.52
CA ASP A 131 11.98 -2.20 4.60
C ASP A 131 10.77 -1.38 5.06
N LEU A 132 9.79 -1.19 4.17
CA LEU A 132 8.62 -0.35 4.40
C LEU A 132 7.40 -0.96 3.70
N VAL A 133 6.29 -0.99 4.39
CA VAL A 133 4.98 -1.36 3.81
C VAL A 133 4.10 -0.13 3.71
N VAL A 134 3.53 0.12 2.54
CA VAL A 134 2.65 1.26 2.28
C VAL A 134 1.27 0.75 1.86
N VAL A 135 0.24 1.21 2.52
CA VAL A 135 -1.14 0.84 2.21
C VAL A 135 -2.04 2.07 2.17
N GLY A 136 -3.05 2.05 1.34
CA GLY A 136 -4.10 3.05 1.41
C GLY A 136 -4.92 2.90 2.69
N ALA A 137 -5.43 3.98 3.24
CA ALA A 137 -6.27 3.92 4.44
C ALA A 137 -7.53 3.08 4.20
N ARG A 138 -8.02 3.01 2.96
CA ARG A 138 -9.22 2.26 2.55
C ARG A 138 -9.04 1.65 1.17
N GLY A 139 -9.82 0.59 0.87
CA GLY A 139 -9.95 -0.01 -0.44
C GLY A 139 -11.37 0.13 -0.99
N HIS A 140 -11.70 -0.63 -2.05
CA HIS A 140 -13.00 -0.60 -2.72
C HIS A 140 -14.20 -0.99 -1.84
N GLY A 141 -14.00 -1.73 -0.75
CA GLY A 141 -15.08 -2.23 0.11
C GLY A 141 -15.47 -1.33 1.29
N ALA A 142 -14.88 -0.15 1.43
CA ALA A 142 -15.11 0.70 2.59
C ALA A 142 -16.34 1.59 2.41
N VAL A 143 -17.41 1.26 3.11
CA VAL A 143 -18.63 2.09 3.21
C VAL A 143 -18.52 2.93 4.50
N GLY A 144 -18.43 4.25 4.35
CA GLY A 144 -18.40 5.20 5.48
C GLY A 144 -17.09 5.93 5.70
N SER A 145 -17.14 7.07 6.39
CA SER A 145 -16.08 8.09 6.38
C SER A 145 -14.99 7.94 7.47
N ALA A 146 -15.09 7.00 8.41
CA ALA A 146 -14.31 7.07 9.65
C ALA A 146 -13.42 5.84 9.99
N LEU A 147 -13.42 4.77 9.19
CA LEU A 147 -12.72 3.54 9.57
C LEU A 147 -11.64 3.15 8.56
N LEU A 148 -10.54 2.59 9.05
CA LEU A 148 -9.52 1.94 8.24
C LEU A 148 -10.10 0.72 7.52
N GLY A 149 -9.56 0.44 6.33
CA GLY A 149 -9.86 -0.77 5.59
C GLY A 149 -9.41 -2.05 6.33
N SER A 150 -10.04 -3.17 6.00
CA SER A 150 -9.76 -4.46 6.65
C SER A 150 -8.34 -4.96 6.41
N VAL A 151 -7.73 -4.64 5.26
CA VAL A 151 -6.34 -4.98 4.94
C VAL A 151 -5.40 -4.07 5.70
N SER A 152 -5.61 -2.74 5.67
CA SER A 152 -4.77 -1.77 6.38
C SER A 152 -4.76 -2.03 7.90
N THR A 153 -5.94 -2.33 8.48
CA THR A 153 -6.05 -2.72 9.88
C THR A 153 -5.26 -4.01 10.16
N TRP A 154 -5.39 -5.02 9.29
CA TRP A 154 -4.66 -6.27 9.46
C TRP A 154 -3.14 -6.06 9.43
N ILE A 155 -2.64 -5.35 8.42
CA ILE A 155 -1.21 -5.05 8.24
C ILE A 155 -0.65 -4.35 9.47
N LEU A 156 -1.34 -3.34 9.99
CA LEU A 156 -0.93 -2.61 11.20
C LEU A 156 -0.74 -3.51 12.44
N HIS A 157 -1.48 -4.62 12.54
CA HIS A 157 -1.42 -5.49 13.71
C HIS A 157 -0.54 -6.73 13.55
N HIS A 158 -0.11 -7.05 12.32
CA HIS A 158 0.55 -8.33 12.03
C HIS A 158 1.91 -8.20 11.33
N VAL A 159 2.24 -7.02 10.81
CA VAL A 159 3.52 -6.78 10.14
C VAL A 159 4.50 -6.12 11.10
N HIS A 160 5.75 -6.62 11.12
CA HIS A 160 6.83 -6.17 12.00
C HIS A 160 7.80 -5.20 11.28
N ARG A 161 7.33 -4.51 10.27
CA ARG A 161 8.07 -3.48 9.53
C ARG A 161 7.39 -2.13 9.72
N PRO A 162 8.09 -1.03 9.50
CA PRO A 162 7.45 0.28 9.40
C PRO A 162 6.31 0.26 8.38
N ILE A 163 5.18 0.86 8.73
CA ILE A 163 3.97 0.88 7.90
C ILE A 163 3.55 2.32 7.68
N VAL A 164 3.26 2.65 6.44
CA VAL A 164 2.63 3.93 6.09
C VAL A 164 1.19 3.69 5.68
N VAL A 165 0.29 4.41 6.33
CA VAL A 165 -1.11 4.47 5.94
C VAL A 165 -1.36 5.79 5.23
N VAL A 166 -1.76 5.73 3.96
CA VAL A 166 -2.00 6.91 3.12
C VAL A 166 -3.51 7.11 2.98
N PRO A 167 -4.05 8.21 3.53
CA PRO A 167 -5.45 8.57 3.30
C PRO A 167 -5.63 9.09 1.87
N PHE A 168 -6.84 8.95 1.34
CA PHE A 168 -7.21 9.70 0.16
C PHE A 168 -7.45 11.15 0.59
N SER A 169 -6.55 12.02 0.23
CA SER A 169 -6.81 13.44 0.13
C SER A 169 -7.01 13.73 -1.35
N ASP A 170 -8.18 14.26 -1.68
CA ASP A 170 -8.41 14.88 -3.00
C ASP A 170 -7.17 15.76 -3.28
N PRO A 171 -6.58 15.73 -4.48
CA PRO A 171 -5.43 16.56 -4.80
C PRO A 171 -5.83 18.03 -4.88
N SER A 172 -6.33 18.59 -3.80
CA SER A 172 -6.36 20.02 -3.57
C SER A 172 -4.91 20.49 -3.44
N PRO A 173 -4.52 21.62 -4.02
CA PRO A 173 -3.14 21.96 -4.30
C PRO A 173 -2.37 22.30 -3.01
N ILE A 174 -2.02 21.29 -2.25
CA ILE A 174 -0.97 21.46 -1.26
C ILE A 174 0.34 21.26 -1.98
N ALA A 175 0.80 22.43 -2.45
CA ALA A 175 2.19 22.80 -2.65
C ALA A 175 3.05 21.77 -3.39
N ALA A 176 3.38 22.13 -4.57
CA ALA A 176 4.73 22.24 -5.06
C ALA A 176 5.71 22.81 -3.97
N ALA A 177 5.82 22.18 -2.84
CA ALA A 177 6.91 22.33 -1.90
C ALA A 177 7.86 21.17 -2.20
N GLY A 178 8.81 21.42 -3.10
CA GLY A 178 9.96 20.56 -3.37
C GLY A 178 10.92 20.53 -2.17
N ALA A 179 10.42 20.14 -1.01
CA ALA A 179 11.27 19.75 0.11
C ALA A 179 11.50 18.24 -0.01
N PRO A 180 12.75 17.77 0.05
CA PRO A 180 13.03 16.35 0.18
C PRO A 180 12.29 15.82 1.42
N PRO A 181 11.83 14.56 1.38
CA PRO A 181 11.18 13.96 2.54
C PRO A 181 12.11 14.09 3.76
N PRO A 182 11.56 14.37 4.96
CA PRO A 182 12.36 14.40 6.16
C PRO A 182 13.04 13.04 6.34
N ASP A 183 14.29 13.06 6.69
CA ASP A 183 15.08 11.87 6.98
C ASP A 183 14.62 11.30 8.33
N ILE A 184 13.45 10.63 8.31
CA ILE A 184 12.78 10.10 9.52
C ILE A 184 13.50 8.89 10.12
N PHE A 185 14.54 8.38 9.44
CA PHE A 185 15.30 7.21 9.87
C PHE A 185 16.78 7.52 10.19
N ARG A 186 17.22 8.79 10.14
CA ARG A 186 18.54 9.19 10.64
C ARG A 186 18.41 9.69 12.08
N GLY A 187 18.59 8.79 13.01
CA GLY A 187 18.84 9.05 14.41
C GLY A 187 20.24 8.58 14.78
#